data_b0d96818574df3c23580adb4fa09760a
#
_entry.id   b0d96818574df3c23580adb4fa09760a
#
_cell.length_a   1.000
_cell.length_b   1.000
_cell.length_c   1.000
_cell.angle_alpha   90.00
_cell.angle_beta   90.00
_cell.angle_gamma   90.00
#
_symmetry.space_group_name_H-M   'P 1'
#
loop_
_entity.id
_entity.type
_entity.pdbx_description
1 polymer ?
#
loop_
_entity_poly.entity_id
_entity_poly.type
_entity_poly.pdbx_seq_one_letter_code
_entity_poly.pdbx_strand_id
1 'polypeptide(L)'
;MKVSVPSLIRPLGLALALGATTFAHADEAEVKKSMEAFIGAPAVDSVKKTEYGGLYEVVLKNGQLVYTDAKNSFIIDGNVIDTATRRDVTQQRMNQLAAIDFSKLPLDQAVKVVKGKGTRVIVTFEDPNCGYCKRLGKELEGMDDITVYTFLYPILSEDSKTKSDNIWCAKDQGKAWTDWVVGGKEPAGSSCDAGAIARNVELGQSLRISGTPTIFLADGSRIGGYVPRAELEKALSAVKK
;
A
#
# COMPACT_ATOMS: atom_id res chain seq x y z
N MET A 1 -57.43 26.86 61.87
CA MET A 1 -57.55 25.70 60.99
C MET A 1 -56.58 25.90 59.84
N LYS A 2 -55.49 25.16 59.87
CA LYS A 2 -54.46 25.17 58.76
C LYS A 2 -54.72 23.97 57.89
N VAL A 3 -55.00 24.20 56.61
CA VAL A 3 -55.17 23.15 55.64
C VAL A 3 -53.83 23.03 54.89
N SER A 4 -53.20 21.86 54.99
CA SER A 4 -51.96 21.54 54.35
C SER A 4 -52.24 20.81 52.98
N VAL A 5 -51.65 21.28 51.85
CA VAL A 5 -51.80 20.69 50.57
C VAL A 5 -50.47 19.96 50.20
N PRO A 6 -50.45 18.67 49.87
CA PRO A 6 -49.23 18.00 49.48
C PRO A 6 -48.92 18.26 48.01
N SER A 7 -47.69 18.72 47.78
CA SER A 7 -47.10 18.91 46.46
C SER A 7 -46.64 17.56 45.90
N LEU A 8 -47.22 17.10 44.77
CA LEU A 8 -46.81 15.95 43.99
C LEU A 8 -45.81 16.41 42.91
N ILE A 9 -44.53 16.22 43.17
CA ILE A 9 -43.47 16.38 42.16
C ILE A 9 -43.34 15.06 41.40
N ARG A 10 -43.74 15.05 40.13
CA ARG A 10 -43.47 13.96 39.19
C ARG A 10 -42.07 14.18 38.59
N PRO A 11 -41.16 13.18 38.59
CA PRO A 11 -39.91 13.28 37.83
C PRO A 11 -40.20 13.08 36.36
N LEU A 12 -39.83 14.07 35.55
CA LEU A 12 -39.82 14.00 34.09
C LEU A 12 -38.61 13.18 33.67
N GLY A 13 -38.81 11.93 33.26
CA GLY A 13 -37.78 11.06 32.75
C GLY A 13 -37.26 11.57 31.43
N LEU A 14 -36.00 11.97 31.38
CA LEU A 14 -35.26 12.35 30.18
C LEU A 14 -34.85 11.06 29.42
N ALA A 15 -35.65 10.69 28.43
CA ALA A 15 -35.27 9.63 27.51
C ALA A 15 -34.20 10.15 26.53
N LEU A 16 -32.94 9.81 26.77
CA LEU A 16 -31.84 10.08 25.85
C LEU A 16 -31.98 9.15 24.64
N ALA A 17 -32.30 9.70 23.47
CA ALA A 17 -32.36 8.97 22.22
C ALA A 17 -30.94 8.63 21.75
N LEU A 18 -30.49 7.40 21.95
CA LEU A 18 -29.38 6.79 21.21
C LEU A 18 -29.90 6.37 19.82
N GLY A 19 -29.71 7.21 18.82
CA GLY A 19 -30.25 6.94 17.49
C GLY A 19 -29.53 7.65 16.36
N ALA A 20 -28.16 7.60 16.31
CA ALA A 20 -27.42 8.31 15.27
C ALA A 20 -26.42 7.46 14.45
N THR A 21 -26.31 6.15 14.67
CA THR A 21 -25.26 5.34 13.98
C THR A 21 -25.76 4.36 12.93
N THR A 22 -27.07 4.21 12.74
CA THR A 22 -27.64 3.20 11.82
C THR A 22 -27.82 3.67 10.39
N PHE A 23 -27.89 4.96 10.11
CA PHE A 23 -28.19 5.48 8.77
C PHE A 23 -27.03 5.34 7.76
N ALA A 24 -25.78 5.50 8.21
CA ALA A 24 -24.63 5.43 7.31
C ALA A 24 -24.39 4.02 6.73
N HIS A 25 -24.64 2.99 7.53
CA HIS A 25 -24.48 1.60 7.09
C HIS A 25 -25.59 1.12 6.14
N ALA A 26 -26.79 1.67 6.27
CA ALA A 26 -27.90 1.35 5.36
C ALA A 26 -27.61 1.87 3.93
N ASP A 27 -27.06 3.08 3.81
CA ASP A 27 -26.67 3.68 2.54
C ASP A 27 -25.55 2.88 1.84
N GLU A 28 -24.52 2.44 2.57
CA GLU A 28 -23.41 1.66 2.04
C GLU A 28 -23.86 0.29 1.52
N ALA A 29 -24.79 -0.37 2.21
CA ALA A 29 -25.37 -1.65 1.78
C ALA A 29 -26.22 -1.49 0.51
N GLU A 30 -26.95 -0.39 0.37
CA GLU A 30 -27.74 -0.11 -0.82
C GLU A 30 -26.86 0.21 -2.04
N VAL A 31 -25.81 1.01 -1.86
CA VAL A 31 -24.80 1.27 -2.90
C VAL A 31 -24.14 -0.05 -3.34
N LYS A 32 -23.75 -0.91 -2.40
CA LYS A 32 -23.20 -2.24 -2.72
C LYS A 32 -24.16 -3.04 -3.60
N LYS A 33 -25.40 -3.18 -3.18
CA LYS A 33 -26.43 -3.93 -3.91
C LYS A 33 -26.65 -3.39 -5.31
N SER A 34 -26.73 -2.06 -5.45
CA SER A 34 -26.97 -1.44 -6.76
C SER A 34 -25.74 -1.55 -7.67
N MET A 35 -24.53 -1.47 -7.14
CA MET A 35 -23.29 -1.67 -7.90
C MET A 35 -23.17 -3.12 -8.38
N GLU A 36 -23.45 -4.11 -7.52
CA GLU A 36 -23.44 -5.52 -7.91
C GLU A 36 -24.52 -5.84 -8.95
N ALA A 37 -25.67 -5.18 -8.87
CA ALA A 37 -26.71 -5.30 -9.90
C ALA A 37 -26.27 -4.70 -11.26
N PHE A 38 -25.54 -3.58 -11.24
CA PHE A 38 -24.98 -2.98 -12.44
C PHE A 38 -23.89 -3.87 -13.07
N ILE A 39 -23.01 -4.44 -12.25
CA ILE A 39 -21.94 -5.35 -12.72
C ILE A 39 -22.50 -6.71 -13.18
N GLY A 40 -23.66 -7.12 -12.66
CA GLY A 40 -24.26 -8.43 -12.92
C GLY A 40 -23.62 -9.59 -12.14
N ALA A 41 -22.80 -9.29 -11.12
CA ALA A 41 -22.10 -10.29 -10.30
C ALA A 41 -21.80 -9.74 -8.89
N PRO A 42 -21.65 -10.61 -7.86
CA PRO A 42 -21.25 -10.22 -6.49
C PRO A 42 -19.77 -9.85 -6.43
N ALA A 43 -19.39 -8.77 -7.13
CA ALA A 43 -18.02 -8.35 -7.35
C ALA A 43 -17.52 -7.29 -6.35
N VAL A 44 -18.40 -6.76 -5.49
CA VAL A 44 -18.02 -5.71 -4.51
C VAL A 44 -17.48 -6.34 -3.24
N ASP A 45 -16.28 -5.92 -2.86
CA ASP A 45 -15.66 -6.26 -1.57
C ASP A 45 -16.21 -5.36 -0.46
N SER A 46 -16.03 -4.05 -0.60
CA SER A 46 -16.48 -3.08 0.40
C SER A 46 -17.00 -1.78 -0.25
N VAL A 47 -17.88 -1.09 0.49
CA VAL A 47 -18.35 0.26 0.18
C VAL A 47 -18.13 1.12 1.42
N LYS A 48 -17.67 2.36 1.23
CA LYS A 48 -17.46 3.31 2.31
C LYS A 48 -17.82 4.71 1.84
N LYS A 49 -18.61 5.44 2.63
CA LYS A 49 -18.87 6.86 2.41
C LYS A 49 -17.59 7.67 2.60
N THR A 50 -17.27 8.55 1.67
CA THR A 50 -16.12 9.45 1.75
C THR A 50 -16.52 10.81 2.33
N GLU A 51 -15.54 11.61 2.71
CA GLU A 51 -15.74 13.02 3.10
C GLU A 51 -15.82 13.98 1.88
N TYR A 52 -15.67 13.45 0.67
CA TYR A 52 -15.59 14.23 -0.57
C TYR A 52 -16.91 14.21 -1.33
N GLY A 53 -17.61 15.36 -1.37
CA GLY A 53 -18.72 15.61 -2.28
C GLY A 53 -19.88 14.59 -2.27
N GLY A 54 -20.07 13.84 -1.18
CA GLY A 54 -21.10 12.79 -1.11
C GLY A 54 -20.75 11.51 -1.90
N LEU A 55 -19.48 11.35 -2.31
CA LEU A 55 -18.99 10.15 -2.97
C LEU A 55 -18.91 8.96 -2.02
N TYR A 56 -19.16 7.79 -2.56
CA TYR A 56 -18.91 6.48 -1.96
C TYR A 56 -17.72 5.84 -2.66
N GLU A 57 -16.74 5.39 -1.88
CA GLU A 57 -15.67 4.51 -2.30
C GLU A 57 -16.23 3.10 -2.45
N VAL A 58 -16.02 2.47 -3.59
CA VAL A 58 -16.38 1.07 -3.86
C VAL A 58 -15.12 0.31 -4.23
N VAL A 59 -14.74 -0.64 -3.39
CA VAL A 59 -13.62 -1.55 -3.64
C VAL A 59 -14.17 -2.84 -4.23
N LEU A 60 -13.65 -3.23 -5.39
CA LEU A 60 -14.01 -4.46 -6.06
C LEU A 60 -13.10 -5.62 -5.61
N LYS A 61 -13.59 -6.85 -5.68
CA LYS A 61 -12.83 -8.06 -5.31
C LYS A 61 -11.54 -8.27 -6.13
N ASN A 62 -11.48 -7.69 -7.33
CA ASN A 62 -10.25 -7.67 -8.15
C ASN A 62 -9.21 -6.64 -7.66
N GLY A 63 -9.56 -5.84 -6.64
CA GLY A 63 -8.71 -4.80 -6.06
C GLY A 63 -8.85 -3.42 -6.71
N GLN A 64 -9.72 -3.26 -7.72
CA GLN A 64 -10.02 -1.95 -8.30
C GLN A 64 -10.84 -1.11 -7.32
N LEU A 65 -10.56 0.19 -7.27
CA LEU A 65 -11.29 1.16 -6.48
C LEU A 65 -11.94 2.16 -7.43
N VAL A 66 -13.26 2.33 -7.29
CA VAL A 66 -14.06 3.30 -8.03
C VAL A 66 -14.91 4.13 -7.07
N TYR A 67 -15.46 5.23 -7.55
CA TYR A 67 -16.36 6.07 -6.77
C TYR A 67 -17.72 6.18 -7.45
N THR A 68 -18.75 6.39 -6.63
CA THR A 68 -20.13 6.61 -7.09
C THR A 68 -20.88 7.50 -6.10
N ASP A 69 -22.11 7.90 -6.43
CA ASP A 69 -23.03 8.53 -5.47
C ASP A 69 -23.90 7.51 -4.75
N ALA A 70 -24.73 7.96 -3.81
CA ALA A 70 -25.63 7.10 -3.03
C ALA A 70 -26.65 6.33 -3.89
N LYS A 71 -26.92 6.77 -5.13
CA LYS A 71 -27.88 6.16 -6.05
C LYS A 71 -27.22 5.31 -7.13
N ASN A 72 -25.87 5.24 -7.13
CA ASN A 72 -25.10 4.60 -8.19
C ASN A 72 -25.46 5.13 -9.59
N SER A 73 -25.64 6.46 -9.69
CA SER A 73 -26.07 7.10 -10.94
C SER A 73 -24.92 7.32 -11.93
N PHE A 74 -23.68 7.21 -11.48
CA PHE A 74 -22.44 7.27 -12.27
C PHE A 74 -21.33 6.47 -11.60
N ILE A 75 -20.28 6.18 -12.36
CA ILE A 75 -19.02 5.61 -11.83
C ILE A 75 -17.88 6.54 -12.23
N ILE A 76 -17.00 6.85 -11.27
CA ILE A 76 -15.72 7.51 -11.53
C ILE A 76 -14.62 6.46 -11.36
N ASP A 77 -13.93 6.14 -12.45
CA ASP A 77 -12.70 5.35 -12.45
C ASP A 77 -11.53 6.33 -12.60
N GLY A 78 -10.96 6.73 -11.47
CA GLY A 78 -9.93 7.77 -11.43
C GLY A 78 -9.61 8.22 -10.01
N ASN A 79 -8.72 9.22 -9.89
CA ASN A 79 -8.19 9.65 -8.61
C ASN A 79 -8.95 10.86 -8.04
N VAL A 80 -9.22 10.83 -6.75
CA VAL A 80 -9.66 11.97 -5.95
C VAL A 80 -8.43 12.63 -5.34
N ILE A 81 -8.23 13.92 -5.69
CA ILE A 81 -7.13 14.74 -5.17
C ILE A 81 -7.70 15.73 -4.17
N ASP A 82 -7.24 15.66 -2.94
CA ASP A 82 -7.53 16.66 -1.92
C ASP A 82 -6.78 17.96 -2.25
N THR A 83 -7.52 19.01 -2.63
CA THR A 83 -6.91 20.25 -3.11
C THR A 83 -6.27 21.09 -2.01
N ALA A 84 -6.69 20.92 -0.76
CA ALA A 84 -6.12 21.64 0.38
C ALA A 84 -4.75 21.09 0.77
N THR A 85 -4.61 19.76 0.71
CA THR A 85 -3.37 19.05 1.08
C THR A 85 -2.55 18.60 -0.13
N ARG A 86 -3.10 18.70 -1.34
CA ARG A 86 -2.55 18.20 -2.61
C ARG A 86 -2.27 16.68 -2.58
N ARG A 87 -2.97 15.93 -1.73
CA ARG A 87 -2.79 14.48 -1.61
C ARG A 87 -3.70 13.75 -2.58
N ASP A 88 -3.18 12.72 -3.21
CA ASP A 88 -3.94 11.71 -3.93
C ASP A 88 -4.55 10.73 -2.92
N VAL A 89 -5.82 10.94 -2.60
CA VAL A 89 -6.57 10.15 -1.61
C VAL A 89 -6.80 8.73 -2.11
N THR A 90 -7.07 8.59 -3.39
CA THR A 90 -7.26 7.29 -4.04
C THR A 90 -5.99 6.45 -3.97
N GLN A 91 -4.85 7.02 -4.35
CA GLN A 91 -3.57 6.31 -4.28
C GLN A 91 -3.22 5.93 -2.84
N GLN A 92 -3.46 6.84 -1.89
CA GLN A 92 -3.24 6.55 -0.46
C GLN A 92 -4.11 5.37 -0.01
N ARG A 93 -5.38 5.35 -0.43
CA ARG A 93 -6.30 4.26 -0.09
C ARG A 93 -5.93 2.94 -0.75
N MET A 94 -5.54 2.97 -2.02
CA MET A 94 -5.02 1.80 -2.74
C MET A 94 -3.79 1.21 -2.04
N ASN A 95 -2.88 2.06 -1.56
CA ASN A 95 -1.71 1.63 -0.81
C ASN A 95 -2.09 0.97 0.54
N GLN A 96 -3.11 1.49 1.24
CA GLN A 96 -3.63 0.86 2.46
C GLN A 96 -4.27 -0.51 2.18
N LEU A 97 -5.07 -0.61 1.11
CA LEU A 97 -5.71 -1.87 0.69
C LEU A 97 -4.69 -2.93 0.25
N ALA A 98 -3.53 -2.48 -0.25
CA ALA A 98 -2.43 -3.33 -0.67
C ALA A 98 -1.40 -3.58 0.45
N ALA A 99 -1.70 -3.21 1.69
CA ALA A 99 -0.84 -3.50 2.83
C ALA A 99 -0.72 -5.02 3.05
N ILE A 100 0.46 -5.44 3.45
CA ILE A 100 0.82 -6.85 3.65
C ILE A 100 1.20 -7.15 5.10
N ASP A 101 1.19 -8.42 5.46
CA ASP A 101 1.85 -8.87 6.68
C ASP A 101 3.37 -8.96 6.43
N PHE A 102 4.08 -7.90 6.83
CA PHE A 102 5.53 -7.79 6.63
C PHE A 102 6.30 -8.96 7.25
N SER A 103 5.81 -9.53 8.34
CA SER A 103 6.46 -10.63 9.05
C SER A 103 6.48 -11.95 8.26
N LYS A 104 5.63 -12.07 7.25
CA LYS A 104 5.52 -13.26 6.38
C LYS A 104 6.40 -13.19 5.14
N LEU A 105 7.11 -12.09 4.93
CA LEU A 105 8.01 -11.99 3.79
C LEU A 105 9.23 -12.91 3.96
N PRO A 106 9.60 -13.69 2.93
CA PRO A 106 10.77 -14.55 2.94
C PRO A 106 12.04 -13.73 2.71
N LEU A 107 12.50 -12.99 3.74
CA LEU A 107 13.61 -12.04 3.63
C LEU A 107 14.96 -12.69 3.26
N ASP A 108 15.08 -13.98 3.41
CA ASP A 108 16.22 -14.80 2.95
C ASP A 108 16.32 -14.91 1.42
N GLN A 109 15.24 -14.58 0.69
CA GLN A 109 15.21 -14.52 -0.77
C GLN A 109 15.46 -13.11 -1.32
N ALA A 110 15.79 -12.15 -0.46
CA ALA A 110 16.05 -10.78 -0.85
C ALA A 110 17.53 -10.42 -0.71
N VAL A 111 18.01 -9.58 -1.61
CA VAL A 111 19.32 -8.93 -1.49
C VAL A 111 19.25 -7.93 -0.34
N LYS A 112 20.14 -8.07 0.64
CA LYS A 112 20.17 -7.22 1.83
C LYS A 112 21.28 -6.18 1.76
N VAL A 113 20.93 -4.92 1.96
CA VAL A 113 21.88 -3.81 2.14
C VAL A 113 21.59 -3.11 3.46
N VAL A 114 22.62 -2.91 4.27
CA VAL A 114 22.51 -2.23 5.57
C VAL A 114 23.38 -0.97 5.54
N LYS A 115 22.81 0.16 5.97
CA LYS A 115 23.51 1.42 6.14
C LYS A 115 23.39 1.90 7.59
N GLY A 116 24.46 2.39 8.16
CA GLY A 116 24.50 2.82 9.55
C GLY A 116 24.11 1.70 10.52
N LYS A 117 23.21 2.00 11.47
CA LYS A 117 22.70 1.01 12.43
C LYS A 117 21.62 0.09 11.85
N GLY A 118 21.05 0.44 10.68
CA GLY A 118 20.03 -0.35 9.98
C GLY A 118 18.71 -0.49 10.72
N THR A 119 18.35 0.46 11.59
CA THR A 119 17.16 0.31 12.47
C THR A 119 15.85 0.50 11.75
N ARG A 120 15.84 1.24 10.63
CA ARG A 120 14.68 1.43 9.78
C ARG A 120 14.69 0.38 8.67
N VAL A 121 13.63 -0.35 8.52
CA VAL A 121 13.59 -1.47 7.59
C VAL A 121 12.57 -1.20 6.49
N ILE A 122 12.98 -1.43 5.24
CA ILE A 122 12.08 -1.48 4.09
C ILE A 122 12.34 -2.74 3.28
N VAL A 123 11.31 -3.14 2.56
CA VAL A 123 11.39 -4.16 1.51
C VAL A 123 11.06 -3.50 0.19
N THR A 124 11.82 -3.83 -0.86
CA THR A 124 11.56 -3.35 -2.21
C THR A 124 11.43 -4.51 -3.18
N PHE A 125 10.56 -4.37 -4.18
CA PHE A 125 10.52 -5.23 -5.36
C PHE A 125 11.03 -4.43 -6.54
N GLU A 126 12.16 -4.84 -7.11
CA GLU A 126 12.88 -4.04 -8.09
C GLU A 126 13.37 -4.86 -9.28
N ASP A 127 13.27 -4.26 -10.48
CA ASP A 127 13.84 -4.81 -11.70
C ASP A 127 15.17 -4.12 -11.99
N PRO A 128 16.25 -4.87 -12.30
CA PRO A 128 17.59 -4.30 -12.56
C PRO A 128 17.61 -3.29 -13.71
N ASN A 129 16.72 -3.42 -14.69
CA ASN A 129 16.65 -2.52 -15.84
C ASN A 129 15.64 -1.38 -15.68
N CYS A 130 14.93 -1.33 -14.55
CA CYS A 130 13.97 -0.28 -14.27
C CYS A 130 14.66 1.07 -13.98
N GLY A 131 14.36 2.09 -14.79
CA GLY A 131 14.92 3.43 -14.62
C GLY A 131 14.51 4.08 -13.29
N TYR A 132 13.29 3.81 -12.79
CA TYR A 132 12.82 4.32 -11.49
C TYR A 132 13.47 3.58 -10.32
N CYS A 133 13.82 2.30 -10.46
CA CYS A 133 14.60 1.56 -9.47
C CYS A 133 16.02 2.14 -9.34
N LYS A 134 16.65 2.50 -10.46
CA LYS A 134 17.94 3.20 -10.45
C LYS A 134 17.85 4.58 -9.78
N ARG A 135 16.73 5.30 -9.92
CA ARG A 135 16.51 6.55 -9.20
C ARG A 135 16.33 6.29 -7.70
N LEU A 136 15.52 5.30 -7.33
CA LEU A 136 15.35 4.91 -5.92
C LEU A 136 16.68 4.52 -5.28
N GLY A 137 17.51 3.74 -5.95
CA GLY A 137 18.86 3.38 -5.48
C GLY A 137 19.71 4.59 -5.13
N LYS A 138 19.67 5.65 -5.96
CA LYS A 138 20.37 6.91 -5.68
C LYS A 138 19.81 7.67 -4.48
N GLU A 139 18.49 7.66 -4.27
CA GLU A 139 17.88 8.24 -3.07
C GLU A 139 18.31 7.49 -1.81
N LEU A 140 18.27 6.14 -1.88
CA LEU A 140 18.68 5.25 -0.78
C LEU A 140 20.18 5.39 -0.46
N GLU A 141 21.01 5.72 -1.43
CA GLU A 141 22.45 5.96 -1.20
C GLU A 141 22.67 7.16 -0.25
N GLY A 142 21.83 8.18 -0.34
CA GLY A 142 21.87 9.34 0.55
C GLY A 142 21.20 9.15 1.91
N MET A 143 20.67 7.97 2.22
CA MET A 143 20.00 7.68 3.49
C MET A 143 20.93 6.95 4.45
N ASP A 144 20.84 7.30 5.74
CA ASP A 144 21.53 6.61 6.82
C ASP A 144 20.54 5.77 7.66
N ASP A 145 21.08 4.84 8.44
CA ASP A 145 20.33 4.05 9.42
C ASP A 145 19.14 3.30 8.84
N ILE A 146 19.38 2.60 7.70
CA ILE A 146 18.35 1.84 7.00
C ILE A 146 18.84 0.44 6.61
N THR A 147 17.96 -0.54 6.73
CA THR A 147 18.09 -1.87 6.12
C THR A 147 17.12 -1.98 4.95
N VAL A 148 17.65 -2.28 3.77
CA VAL A 148 16.87 -2.51 2.55
C VAL A 148 16.96 -3.98 2.18
N TYR A 149 15.81 -4.62 2.05
CA TYR A 149 15.68 -5.96 1.47
C TYR A 149 15.08 -5.83 0.08
N THR A 150 15.86 -6.05 -0.95
CA THR A 150 15.44 -5.96 -2.35
C THR A 150 15.13 -7.34 -2.90
N PHE A 151 13.86 -7.64 -3.13
CA PHE A 151 13.44 -8.76 -3.95
C PHE A 151 13.70 -8.42 -5.41
N LEU A 152 14.64 -9.11 -6.04
CA LEU A 152 14.87 -8.97 -7.47
C LEU A 152 13.65 -9.50 -8.22
N TYR A 153 12.99 -8.60 -8.96
CA TYR A 153 11.70 -8.83 -9.60
C TYR A 153 11.77 -8.49 -11.10
N PRO A 154 12.42 -9.36 -11.90
CA PRO A 154 12.69 -9.12 -13.32
C PRO A 154 11.44 -9.32 -14.16
N ILE A 155 10.68 -8.26 -14.40
CA ILE A 155 9.42 -8.30 -15.17
C ILE A 155 9.49 -7.52 -16.48
N LEU A 156 10.60 -6.81 -16.74
CA LEU A 156 10.72 -5.95 -17.91
C LEU A 156 11.32 -6.63 -19.13
N SER A 157 12.28 -7.55 -18.93
CA SER A 157 12.98 -8.22 -20.05
C SER A 157 13.74 -9.47 -19.62
N GLU A 158 14.14 -10.30 -20.60
CA GLU A 158 15.05 -11.44 -20.36
C GLU A 158 16.42 -10.97 -19.83
N ASP A 159 16.91 -9.81 -20.26
CA ASP A 159 18.13 -9.21 -19.72
C ASP A 159 17.98 -8.85 -18.23
N SER A 160 16.79 -8.42 -17.80
CA SER A 160 16.49 -8.21 -16.37
C SER A 160 16.65 -9.51 -15.58
N LYS A 161 16.19 -10.64 -16.15
CA LYS A 161 16.34 -11.95 -15.52
C LYS A 161 17.81 -12.33 -15.41
N THR A 162 18.57 -12.22 -16.50
CA THR A 162 20.00 -12.52 -16.52
C THR A 162 20.77 -11.70 -15.49
N LYS A 163 20.49 -10.40 -15.39
CA LYS A 163 21.12 -9.53 -14.39
C LYS A 163 20.73 -9.90 -12.97
N SER A 164 19.46 -10.26 -12.74
CA SER A 164 18.98 -10.71 -11.44
C SER A 164 19.70 -12.00 -11.00
N ASP A 165 19.82 -12.96 -11.90
CA ASP A 165 20.54 -14.22 -11.63
C ASP A 165 22.02 -13.93 -11.28
N ASN A 166 22.69 -13.07 -12.06
CA ASN A 166 24.08 -12.70 -11.80
C ASN A 166 24.28 -11.96 -10.48
N ILE A 167 23.38 -11.04 -10.13
CA ILE A 167 23.40 -10.34 -8.84
C ILE A 167 23.16 -11.31 -7.69
N TRP A 168 22.18 -12.21 -7.83
CA TRP A 168 21.87 -13.21 -6.81
C TRP A 168 23.04 -14.16 -6.57
N CYS A 169 23.71 -14.57 -7.62
CA CYS A 169 24.85 -15.48 -7.55
C CYS A 169 26.19 -14.80 -7.21
N ALA A 170 26.19 -13.47 -7.04
CA ALA A 170 27.41 -12.76 -6.65
C ALA A 170 27.83 -13.11 -5.22
N LYS A 171 29.13 -13.14 -4.94
CA LYS A 171 29.67 -13.37 -3.60
C LYS A 171 29.17 -12.34 -2.58
N ASP A 172 29.00 -11.11 -3.02
CA ASP A 172 28.42 -10.00 -2.27
C ASP A 172 27.26 -9.44 -3.09
N GLN A 173 26.07 -9.96 -2.83
CA GLN A 173 24.84 -9.60 -3.53
C GLN A 173 24.50 -8.11 -3.36
N GLY A 174 24.64 -7.58 -2.13
CA GLY A 174 24.35 -6.20 -1.81
C GLY A 174 25.24 -5.23 -2.58
N LYS A 175 26.55 -5.55 -2.66
CA LYS A 175 27.48 -4.78 -3.46
C LYS A 175 27.19 -4.88 -4.96
N ALA A 176 26.93 -6.08 -5.48
CA ALA A 176 26.61 -6.27 -6.90
C ALA A 176 25.34 -5.50 -7.32
N TRP A 177 24.31 -5.51 -6.47
CA TRP A 177 23.11 -4.73 -6.68
C TRP A 177 23.39 -3.22 -6.67
N THR A 178 24.08 -2.71 -5.65
CA THR A 178 24.38 -1.29 -5.53
C THR A 178 25.31 -0.79 -6.67
N ASP A 179 26.34 -1.55 -7.00
CA ASP A 179 27.24 -1.25 -8.12
C ASP A 179 26.47 -1.11 -9.45
N TRP A 180 25.45 -1.96 -9.68
CA TRP A 180 24.62 -1.88 -10.87
C TRP A 180 23.62 -0.73 -10.81
N VAL A 181 22.78 -0.68 -9.77
CA VAL A 181 21.62 0.23 -9.74
C VAL A 181 22.04 1.69 -9.58
N VAL A 182 23.12 1.95 -8.87
CA VAL A 182 23.69 3.30 -8.64
C VAL A 182 24.81 3.63 -9.59
N GLY A 183 25.77 2.72 -9.73
CA GLY A 183 26.99 2.93 -10.49
C GLY A 183 26.94 2.53 -11.96
N GLY A 184 25.92 1.77 -12.39
CA GLY A 184 25.80 1.28 -13.75
C GLY A 184 26.86 0.21 -14.13
N LYS A 185 27.53 -0.38 -13.13
CA LYS A 185 28.52 -1.43 -13.36
C LYS A 185 27.80 -2.77 -13.56
N GLU A 186 27.93 -3.34 -14.74
CA GLU A 186 27.34 -4.63 -15.10
C GLU A 186 27.69 -5.71 -14.06
N PRO A 187 26.69 -6.48 -13.57
CA PRO A 187 26.96 -7.61 -12.70
C PRO A 187 27.73 -8.70 -13.48
N ALA A 188 28.81 -9.16 -12.87
CA ALA A 188 29.62 -10.19 -13.48
C ALA A 188 28.82 -11.48 -13.65
N GLY A 189 29.00 -12.18 -14.76
CA GLY A 189 28.39 -13.48 -14.98
C GLY A 189 28.80 -14.45 -13.87
N SER A 190 27.83 -15.10 -13.26
CA SER A 190 28.03 -16.09 -12.20
C SER A 190 26.99 -17.21 -12.33
N SER A 191 27.30 -18.35 -11.74
CA SER A 191 26.44 -19.54 -11.83
C SER A 191 26.21 -20.11 -10.42
N CYS A 192 24.94 -20.16 -10.04
CA CYS A 192 24.48 -20.83 -8.82
C CYS A 192 23.00 -21.22 -9.00
N ASP A 193 22.38 -21.80 -7.97
CA ASP A 193 20.92 -21.91 -7.94
C ASP A 193 20.27 -20.54 -7.70
N ALA A 194 19.75 -19.95 -8.78
CA ALA A 194 19.00 -18.69 -8.75
C ALA A 194 17.49 -18.90 -8.63
N GLY A 195 17.02 -20.04 -8.12
CA GLY A 195 15.59 -20.34 -7.95
C GLY A 195 14.84 -19.34 -7.08
N ALA A 196 15.53 -18.57 -6.23
CA ALA A 196 14.95 -17.45 -5.48
C ALA A 196 14.32 -16.40 -6.41
N ILE A 197 14.89 -16.15 -7.59
CA ILE A 197 14.37 -15.13 -8.53
C ILE A 197 12.98 -15.53 -9.06
N ALA A 198 12.76 -16.79 -9.40
CA ALA A 198 11.45 -17.28 -9.83
C ALA A 198 10.43 -17.14 -8.69
N ARG A 199 10.81 -17.54 -7.46
CA ARG A 199 9.94 -17.38 -6.27
C ARG A 199 9.63 -15.92 -5.97
N ASN A 200 10.56 -15.01 -6.20
CA ASN A 200 10.32 -13.57 -6.05
C ASN A 200 9.28 -13.06 -7.04
N VAL A 201 9.30 -13.56 -8.28
CA VAL A 201 8.29 -13.23 -9.30
C VAL A 201 6.91 -13.75 -8.86
N GLU A 202 6.82 -14.99 -8.43
CA GLU A 202 5.57 -15.57 -7.90
C GLU A 202 5.04 -14.79 -6.68
N LEU A 203 5.92 -14.44 -5.74
CA LEU A 203 5.59 -13.63 -4.57
C LEU A 203 5.06 -12.26 -4.98
N GLY A 204 5.77 -11.55 -5.86
CA GLY A 204 5.34 -10.24 -6.33
C GLY A 204 3.98 -10.28 -7.03
N GLN A 205 3.71 -11.31 -7.83
CA GLN A 205 2.40 -11.52 -8.45
C GLN A 205 1.31 -11.80 -7.41
N SER A 206 1.57 -12.63 -6.41
CA SER A 206 0.63 -12.92 -5.32
C SER A 206 0.29 -11.66 -4.50
N LEU A 207 1.25 -10.75 -4.36
CA LEU A 207 1.09 -9.44 -3.72
C LEU A 207 0.51 -8.38 -4.67
N ARG A 208 0.09 -8.76 -5.88
CA ARG A 208 -0.47 -7.87 -6.91
C ARG A 208 0.45 -6.70 -7.25
N ILE A 209 1.75 -6.97 -7.33
CA ILE A 209 2.75 -5.98 -7.75
C ILE A 209 2.78 -5.93 -9.27
N SER A 210 2.31 -4.82 -9.84
CA SER A 210 2.21 -4.60 -11.29
C SER A 210 3.34 -3.74 -11.86
N GLY A 211 4.23 -3.22 -11.01
CA GLY A 211 5.31 -2.33 -11.44
C GLY A 211 6.43 -2.18 -10.41
N THR A 212 7.56 -1.68 -10.87
CA THR A 212 8.78 -1.47 -10.07
C THR A 212 9.22 -0.01 -10.11
N PRO A 213 9.80 0.49 -9.01
CA PRO A 213 9.90 -0.17 -7.73
C PRO A 213 8.55 -0.25 -7.01
N THR A 214 8.34 -1.25 -6.16
CA THR A 214 7.30 -1.23 -5.14
C THR A 214 7.98 -1.36 -3.78
N ILE A 215 7.60 -0.51 -2.83
CA ILE A 215 8.24 -0.42 -1.51
C ILE A 215 7.21 -0.81 -0.44
N PHE A 216 7.62 -1.64 0.51
CA PHE A 216 6.85 -1.92 1.72
C PHE A 216 7.62 -1.44 2.94
N LEU A 217 6.92 -0.76 3.84
CA LEU A 217 7.43 -0.33 5.13
C LEU A 217 7.23 -1.44 6.17
N ALA A 218 7.88 -1.33 7.32
CA ALA A 218 7.84 -2.36 8.36
C ALA A 218 6.44 -2.61 8.96
N ASP A 219 5.52 -1.66 8.83
CA ASP A 219 4.10 -1.81 9.21
C ASP A 219 3.25 -2.49 8.13
N GLY A 220 3.86 -2.94 7.04
CA GLY A 220 3.20 -3.55 5.90
C GLY A 220 2.61 -2.56 4.91
N SER A 221 2.65 -1.26 5.17
CA SER A 221 2.14 -0.26 4.23
C SER A 221 2.95 -0.23 2.95
N ARG A 222 2.24 0.00 1.81
CA ARG A 222 2.81 -0.04 0.47
C ARG A 222 2.98 1.36 -0.09
N ILE A 223 4.10 1.60 -0.77
CA ILE A 223 4.32 2.74 -1.66
C ILE A 223 4.52 2.16 -3.06
N GLY A 224 3.59 2.42 -3.96
CA GLY A 224 3.64 1.98 -5.36
C GLY A 224 4.45 2.98 -6.20
N GLY A 225 5.60 2.54 -6.69
CA GLY A 225 6.47 3.36 -7.51
C GLY A 225 7.57 4.09 -6.75
N TYR A 226 8.31 4.89 -7.51
CA TYR A 226 9.39 5.74 -6.99
C TYR A 226 8.83 6.92 -6.19
N VAL A 227 9.51 7.21 -5.07
CA VAL A 227 9.33 8.44 -4.31
C VAL A 227 10.69 9.09 -4.00
N PRO A 228 10.79 10.44 -3.95
CA PRO A 228 11.99 11.12 -3.51
C PRO A 228 12.32 10.80 -2.04
N ARG A 229 13.61 10.93 -1.68
CA ARG A 229 14.09 10.68 -0.32
C ARG A 229 13.27 11.37 0.77
N ALA A 230 12.92 12.63 0.57
CA ALA A 230 12.15 13.39 1.57
C ALA A 230 10.78 12.78 1.86
N GLU A 231 10.12 12.23 0.85
CA GLU A 231 8.83 11.54 1.00
C GLU A 231 9.02 10.17 1.67
N LEU A 232 10.07 9.43 1.30
CA LEU A 232 10.39 8.16 1.94
C LEU A 232 10.73 8.34 3.42
N GLU A 233 11.53 9.35 3.76
CA GLU A 233 11.85 9.71 5.15
C GLU A 233 10.59 10.06 5.97
N LYS A 234 9.66 10.81 5.37
CA LYS A 234 8.39 11.13 5.99
C LYS A 234 7.55 9.87 6.23
N ALA A 235 7.49 8.97 5.24
CA ALA A 235 6.75 7.72 5.37
C ALA A 235 7.35 6.82 6.45
N LEU A 236 8.68 6.67 6.48
CA LEU A 236 9.40 5.90 7.52
C LEU A 236 9.18 6.47 8.92
N SER A 237 9.08 7.79 9.06
CA SER A 237 8.84 8.46 10.35
C SER A 237 7.41 8.24 10.87
N ALA A 238 6.46 7.92 9.99
CA ALA A 238 5.08 7.65 10.34
C ALA A 238 4.83 6.19 10.77
N VAL A 239 5.77 5.28 10.50
CA VAL A 239 5.69 3.87 10.92
C VAL A 239 5.79 3.79 12.44
N LYS A 240 4.73 3.31 13.07
CA LYS A 240 4.74 3.06 14.53
C LYS A 240 5.63 1.85 14.83
N LYS A 241 6.54 2.03 15.80
CA LYS A 241 7.37 0.94 16.34
C LYS A 241 6.54 -0.02 17.15
#